data_34ec0cea2f34e377a584b51ccfcd9a93
#
_entry.id   34ec0cea2f34e377a584b51ccfcd9a93
#
_cell.length_a   1.000
_cell.length_b   1.000
_cell.length_c   1.000
_cell.angle_alpha   90.00
_cell.angle_beta   90.00
_cell.angle_gamma   90.00
#
_symmetry.space_group_name_H-M   'P 1'
#
loop_
_entity.id
_entity.type
_entity.pdbx_description
1 polymer ?
#
loop_
_entity_poly.entity_id
_entity_poly.type
_entity_poly.pdbx_seq_one_letter_code
_entity_poly.pdbx_strand_id
1 'polypeptide(L)'
;MSSVLFVESADAIADGRPAAGADARPSDGEALDAYSRVVTAVARDLAPSVANLRVTRRVRGGRTAMGGGSAVVIAPDGYLLTSAHVVEGSTGGGASLVDGRDLRFRVVGRDPLSDLAVLRADATGLQPARLGDAGALQVGQLVVAIGNPHGYAGSVTAGVVSALGRSLPVGRRGGPQRMVENVVQTDAALNPGNSGGALADGRGCVVGVNTAVAGIGLGLAVPINDATRLIVAALMHDGRVRRALLGVAVGPRPLPPRVAARLGRRDGLEVIEVVEGGPAARAGLRAEDLIVGLDGTPLAGADDLQRLMTAEHIGRPLELEIVREGQVRSLAVVPAELEA
;
A
#
# COMPACT_ATOMS: atom_id res chain seq x y z
N MET A 1 -52.66 15.72 37.71
CA MET A 1 -53.29 14.57 38.40
C MET A 1 -53.54 13.52 37.33
N SER A 2 -52.74 12.49 37.27
CA SER A 2 -53.02 11.29 36.50
C SER A 2 -52.26 10.16 37.16
N SER A 3 -53.04 9.24 37.65
CA SER A 3 -52.68 8.12 38.49
C SER A 3 -52.00 7.02 37.62
N VAL A 4 -50.92 6.49 38.13
CA VAL A 4 -50.29 5.27 37.62
C VAL A 4 -50.92 4.09 38.36
N LEU A 5 -51.57 3.19 37.65
CA LEU A 5 -52.08 1.92 38.17
C LEU A 5 -50.99 0.86 38.01
N PHE A 6 -50.54 0.31 39.15
CA PHE A 6 -49.79 -0.95 39.19
C PHE A 6 -50.83 -2.10 39.11
N VAL A 7 -50.62 -3.03 38.22
CA VAL A 7 -51.31 -4.32 38.20
C VAL A 7 -50.33 -5.39 38.63
N GLU A 8 -50.42 -5.87 39.82
CA GLU A 8 -49.94 -7.18 40.25
C GLU A 8 -50.85 -8.26 39.67
N SER A 9 -50.24 -9.25 39.06
CA SER A 9 -50.94 -10.53 38.92
C SER A 9 -49.97 -11.67 39.07
N ALA A 10 -50.29 -12.51 39.95
CA ALA A 10 -49.65 -13.71 40.42
C ALA A 10 -49.77 -14.88 39.43
N ASP A 11 -48.89 -15.79 39.73
CA ASP A 11 -48.97 -17.24 39.60
C ASP A 11 -48.59 -17.94 38.33
N ALA A 12 -47.53 -18.64 38.59
CA ALA A 12 -46.79 -19.65 37.89
C ALA A 12 -47.63 -20.82 37.41
N ILE A 13 -47.31 -21.27 36.21
CA ILE A 13 -47.36 -22.71 35.89
C ILE A 13 -46.01 -23.04 35.25
N ALA A 14 -45.25 -23.87 35.96
CA ALA A 14 -44.00 -24.45 35.50
C ALA A 14 -44.31 -25.44 34.36
N ASP A 15 -43.94 -25.09 33.12
CA ASP A 15 -43.91 -26.02 32.02
C ASP A 15 -42.43 -26.27 31.67
N GLY A 16 -41.96 -27.47 32.09
CA GLY A 16 -40.60 -27.92 31.89
C GLY A 16 -40.36 -28.31 30.43
N ARG A 17 -40.03 -27.31 29.59
CA ARG A 17 -39.36 -27.54 28.31
C ARG A 17 -37.87 -27.20 28.46
N PRO A 18 -36.94 -28.09 28.02
CA PRO A 18 -35.55 -27.72 27.99
C PRO A 18 -35.41 -26.56 27.00
N ALA A 19 -34.87 -25.45 27.46
CA ALA A 19 -34.53 -24.29 26.65
C ALA A 19 -33.64 -24.76 25.52
N ALA A 20 -34.16 -24.70 24.29
CA ALA A 20 -33.35 -24.85 23.07
C ALA A 20 -32.16 -23.86 23.14
N GLY A 21 -30.98 -24.37 22.79
CA GLY A 21 -29.69 -23.72 22.96
C GLY A 21 -29.74 -22.22 22.72
N ALA A 22 -29.40 -21.47 23.74
CA ALA A 22 -29.12 -20.07 23.65
C ALA A 22 -28.05 -19.90 22.56
N ASP A 23 -28.39 -19.12 21.57
CA ASP A 23 -27.50 -18.64 20.53
C ASP A 23 -26.23 -18.14 21.23
N ALA A 24 -25.13 -18.91 21.17
CA ALA A 24 -23.95 -18.68 21.99
C ALA A 24 -23.13 -17.50 21.41
N ARG A 25 -23.76 -16.34 21.38
CA ARG A 25 -23.03 -15.09 21.11
C ARG A 25 -22.18 -14.77 22.32
N PRO A 26 -20.87 -14.51 22.13
CA PRO A 26 -20.03 -14.10 23.22
C PRO A 26 -20.60 -12.83 23.86
N SER A 27 -20.54 -12.71 25.17
CA SER A 27 -20.83 -11.46 25.86
C SER A 27 -19.90 -10.34 25.39
N ASP A 28 -20.35 -9.09 25.50
CA ASP A 28 -19.51 -7.93 25.14
C ASP A 28 -18.15 -7.93 25.85
N GLY A 29 -18.08 -8.41 27.09
CA GLY A 29 -16.85 -8.57 27.84
C GLY A 29 -15.90 -9.61 27.24
N GLU A 30 -16.42 -10.77 26.81
CA GLU A 30 -15.62 -11.81 26.16
C GLU A 30 -15.12 -11.37 24.78
N ALA A 31 -15.92 -10.65 24.01
CA ALA A 31 -15.54 -10.11 22.72
C ALA A 31 -14.47 -9.03 22.87
N LEU A 32 -14.59 -8.12 23.82
CA LEU A 32 -13.59 -7.09 24.13
C LEU A 32 -12.28 -7.70 24.63
N ASP A 33 -12.33 -8.73 25.47
CA ASP A 33 -11.15 -9.46 25.91
C ASP A 33 -10.43 -10.16 24.74
N ALA A 34 -11.16 -10.74 23.79
CA ALA A 34 -10.57 -11.37 22.61
C ALA A 34 -9.86 -10.32 21.74
N TYR A 35 -10.49 -9.17 21.48
CA TYR A 35 -9.90 -8.05 20.76
C TYR A 35 -8.62 -7.56 21.43
N SER A 36 -8.68 -7.26 22.73
CA SER A 36 -7.55 -6.77 23.51
C SER A 36 -6.39 -7.78 23.50
N ARG A 37 -6.68 -9.08 23.65
CA ARG A 37 -5.64 -10.13 23.58
C ARG A 37 -4.92 -10.15 22.24
N VAL A 38 -5.66 -10.05 21.13
CA VAL A 38 -5.05 -10.04 19.80
C VAL A 38 -4.18 -8.81 19.61
N VAL A 39 -4.71 -7.61 19.88
CA VAL A 39 -3.98 -6.35 19.67
C VAL A 39 -2.72 -6.29 20.54
N THR A 40 -2.81 -6.66 21.82
CA THR A 40 -1.66 -6.65 22.73
C THR A 40 -0.61 -7.70 22.35
N ALA A 41 -1.02 -8.89 21.90
CA ALA A 41 -0.10 -9.92 21.43
C ALA A 41 0.65 -9.45 20.17
N VAL A 42 -0.07 -8.95 19.17
CA VAL A 42 0.54 -8.41 17.93
C VAL A 42 1.50 -7.26 18.24
N ALA A 43 1.10 -6.33 19.11
CA ALA A 43 1.95 -5.20 19.51
C ALA A 43 3.25 -5.66 20.17
N ARG A 44 3.17 -6.56 21.14
CA ARG A 44 4.32 -7.10 21.85
C ARG A 44 5.28 -7.86 20.90
N ASP A 45 4.74 -8.69 20.04
CA ASP A 45 5.53 -9.56 19.17
C ASP A 45 6.21 -8.78 18.04
N LEU A 46 5.62 -7.68 17.56
CA LEU A 46 6.19 -6.85 16.49
C LEU A 46 6.98 -5.65 16.96
N ALA A 47 6.80 -5.15 18.20
CA ALA A 47 7.53 -3.98 18.69
C ALA A 47 9.06 -4.08 18.51
N PRO A 48 9.72 -5.23 18.75
CA PRO A 48 11.16 -5.38 18.53
C PRO A 48 11.60 -5.26 17.07
N SER A 49 10.66 -5.45 16.13
CA SER A 49 10.90 -5.41 14.69
C SER A 49 10.53 -4.07 14.05
N VAL A 50 10.09 -3.07 14.84
CA VAL A 50 9.72 -1.74 14.32
C VAL A 50 10.65 -0.68 14.88
N ALA A 51 11.39 -0.02 13.99
CA ALA A 51 12.34 1.04 14.33
C ALA A 51 11.73 2.43 14.13
N ASN A 52 12.13 3.39 14.97
CA ASN A 52 11.99 4.82 14.68
C ASN A 52 13.10 5.27 13.73
N LEU A 53 12.77 6.02 12.71
CA LEU A 53 13.73 6.61 11.79
C LEU A 53 13.89 8.10 12.03
N ARG A 54 15.16 8.55 12.08
CA ARG A 54 15.54 9.97 12.07
C ARG A 54 16.40 10.23 10.83
N VAL A 55 15.89 11.08 9.95
CA VAL A 55 16.56 11.44 8.69
C VAL A 55 16.87 12.93 8.65
N THR A 56 17.99 13.26 8.03
CA THR A 56 18.41 14.64 7.82
C THR A 56 18.41 14.91 6.32
N ARG A 57 17.68 15.93 5.89
CA ARG A 57 17.54 16.32 4.48
C ARG A 57 18.19 17.66 4.26
N ARG A 58 18.89 17.82 3.14
CA ARG A 58 19.29 19.14 2.66
C ARG A 58 18.11 19.78 1.93
N VAL A 59 17.68 20.95 2.38
CA VAL A 59 16.64 21.76 1.73
C VAL A 59 17.27 22.94 0.96
N ARG A 60 16.49 23.54 0.04
CA ARG A 60 16.94 24.73 -0.72
C ARG A 60 17.51 25.78 0.23
N GLY A 61 18.66 26.36 -0.14
CA GLY A 61 19.36 27.37 0.67
C GLY A 61 20.38 26.78 1.66
N GLY A 62 20.82 25.51 1.51
CA GLY A 62 21.88 24.89 2.34
C GLY A 62 21.43 24.54 3.77
N ARG A 63 20.17 24.76 4.11
CA ARG A 63 19.61 24.43 5.44
C ARG A 63 19.33 22.92 5.51
N THR A 64 19.42 22.40 6.72
CA THR A 64 19.11 21.01 7.04
C THR A 64 17.73 20.94 7.69
N ALA A 65 16.85 20.10 7.22
CA ALA A 65 15.60 19.77 7.87
C ALA A 65 15.65 18.35 8.42
N MET A 66 15.15 18.17 9.63
CA MET A 66 14.96 16.86 10.23
C MET A 66 13.60 16.30 9.80
N GLY A 67 13.57 15.02 9.48
CA GLY A 67 12.37 14.24 9.22
C GLY A 67 12.44 12.94 9.98
N GLY A 68 11.31 12.24 10.04
CA GLY A 68 11.24 10.96 10.72
C GLY A 68 10.07 10.12 10.23
N GLY A 69 10.10 8.87 10.62
CA GLY A 69 9.09 7.87 10.32
C GLY A 69 9.40 6.58 11.06
N SER A 70 8.87 5.51 10.56
CA SER A 70 9.12 4.16 11.07
C SER A 70 9.73 3.26 10.00
N ALA A 71 10.29 2.13 10.40
CA ALA A 71 10.72 1.07 9.50
C ALA A 71 10.46 -0.30 10.11
N VAL A 72 10.32 -1.30 9.28
CA VAL A 72 10.14 -2.69 9.68
C VAL A 72 11.43 -3.46 9.39
N VAL A 73 11.99 -4.13 10.38
CA VAL A 73 13.12 -5.04 10.20
C VAL A 73 12.66 -6.24 9.39
N ILE A 74 13.29 -6.51 8.24
CA ILE A 74 12.92 -7.61 7.34
C ILE A 74 13.97 -8.73 7.28
N ALA A 75 15.19 -8.48 7.79
CA ALA A 75 16.23 -9.48 7.86
C ALA A 75 17.14 -9.25 9.08
N PRO A 76 17.68 -10.33 9.69
CA PRO A 76 18.45 -10.24 10.94
C PRO A 76 19.81 -9.54 10.76
N ASP A 77 20.28 -9.45 9.52
CA ASP A 77 21.54 -8.81 9.15
C ASP A 77 21.41 -7.30 8.89
N GLY A 78 20.27 -6.67 9.25
CA GLY A 78 20.11 -5.22 9.28
C GLY A 78 19.32 -4.62 8.14
N TYR A 79 18.65 -5.41 7.29
CA TYR A 79 17.74 -4.83 6.31
C TYR A 79 16.42 -4.38 6.95
N LEU A 80 16.02 -3.14 6.61
CA LEU A 80 14.74 -2.56 7.02
C LEU A 80 13.97 -2.09 5.79
N LEU A 81 12.65 -2.22 5.88
CA LEU A 81 11.70 -1.73 4.89
C LEU A 81 10.96 -0.51 5.44
N THR A 82 10.83 0.55 4.65
CA THR A 82 10.12 1.78 5.01
C THR A 82 9.44 2.39 3.79
N SER A 83 8.70 3.48 4.00
CA SER A 83 8.15 4.27 2.88
C SER A 83 9.23 5.14 2.23
N ALA A 84 9.23 5.22 0.89
CA ALA A 84 10.23 5.99 0.13
C ALA A 84 10.22 7.47 0.49
N HIS A 85 9.03 8.06 0.74
CA HIS A 85 8.91 9.46 1.12
C HIS A 85 9.53 9.79 2.49
N VAL A 86 9.66 8.79 3.39
CA VAL A 86 10.33 8.97 4.70
C VAL A 86 11.80 9.29 4.52
N VAL A 87 12.47 8.67 3.55
CA VAL A 87 13.92 8.83 3.29
C VAL A 87 14.22 9.68 2.05
N GLU A 88 13.22 10.34 1.50
CA GLU A 88 13.38 11.20 0.32
C GLU A 88 14.41 12.32 0.58
N GLY A 89 15.37 12.49 -0.34
CA GLY A 89 16.44 13.48 -0.22
C GLY A 89 17.48 13.17 0.87
N SER A 90 17.47 11.95 1.42
CA SER A 90 18.47 11.48 2.38
C SER A 90 19.22 10.26 1.83
N THR A 91 20.48 10.11 2.21
CA THR A 91 21.31 8.92 1.91
C THR A 91 21.43 7.98 3.11
N GLY A 92 21.01 8.41 4.30
CA GLY A 92 21.08 7.64 5.54
C GLY A 92 20.55 8.42 6.73
N GLY A 93 20.68 7.84 7.91
CA GLY A 93 20.17 8.41 9.16
C GLY A 93 20.42 7.53 10.38
N GLY A 94 19.61 7.74 11.40
CA GLY A 94 19.57 6.94 12.63
C GLY A 94 18.28 6.13 12.73
N ALA A 95 18.37 4.89 13.22
CA ALA A 95 17.26 4.02 13.54
C ALA A 95 17.33 3.61 15.01
N SER A 96 16.27 3.87 15.78
CA SER A 96 16.18 3.50 17.20
C SER A 96 15.18 2.37 17.37
N LEU A 97 15.57 1.32 18.07
CA LEU A 97 14.73 0.18 18.40
C LEU A 97 14.19 0.29 19.83
N VAL A 98 13.12 -0.47 20.11
CA VAL A 98 12.45 -0.46 21.41
C VAL A 98 13.36 -0.97 22.56
N ASP A 99 14.38 -1.76 22.25
CA ASP A 99 15.39 -2.27 23.20
C ASP A 99 16.48 -1.25 23.55
N GLY A 100 16.35 -0.01 23.05
CA GLY A 100 17.29 1.09 23.29
C GLY A 100 18.49 1.13 22.34
N ARG A 101 18.59 0.22 21.37
CA ARG A 101 19.65 0.29 20.37
C ARG A 101 19.43 1.48 19.42
N ASP A 102 20.45 2.31 19.27
CA ASP A 102 20.54 3.38 18.27
C ASP A 102 21.54 2.97 17.19
N LEU A 103 21.05 2.79 15.98
CA LEU A 103 21.79 2.27 14.84
C LEU A 103 21.94 3.34 13.78
N ARG A 104 23.06 3.37 13.06
CA ARG A 104 23.15 4.10 11.80
C ARG A 104 22.61 3.24 10.67
N PHE A 105 21.99 3.86 9.67
CA PHE A 105 21.60 3.18 8.47
C PHE A 105 21.98 3.99 7.22
N ARG A 106 22.14 3.30 6.11
CA ARG A 106 22.21 3.87 4.77
C ARG A 106 20.98 3.46 3.96
N VAL A 107 20.58 4.28 3.00
CA VAL A 107 19.57 3.92 2.02
C VAL A 107 20.22 2.99 0.99
N VAL A 108 19.69 1.78 0.84
CA VAL A 108 20.12 0.82 -0.19
C VAL A 108 19.48 1.17 -1.51
N GLY A 109 18.17 1.39 -1.51
CA GLY A 109 17.42 1.78 -2.68
C GLY A 109 16.04 2.31 -2.29
N ARG A 110 15.45 3.04 -3.21
CA ARG A 110 14.09 3.57 -3.05
C ARG A 110 13.34 3.54 -4.38
N ASP A 111 12.06 3.34 -4.28
CA ASP A 111 11.13 3.39 -5.40
C ASP A 111 9.96 4.33 -5.09
N PRO A 112 9.99 5.57 -5.61
CA PRO A 112 8.93 6.54 -5.35
C PRO A 112 7.55 6.12 -5.87
N LEU A 113 7.48 5.29 -6.91
CA LEU A 113 6.21 4.86 -7.50
C LEU A 113 5.45 3.89 -6.60
N SER A 114 6.14 2.91 -6.00
CA SER A 114 5.53 2.02 -5.01
C SER A 114 5.52 2.58 -3.59
N ASP A 115 6.18 3.72 -3.36
CA ASP A 115 6.45 4.27 -2.04
C ASP A 115 7.22 3.34 -1.09
N LEU A 116 8.10 2.49 -1.61
CA LEU A 116 8.93 1.60 -0.81
C LEU A 116 10.40 2.01 -0.85
N ALA A 117 11.10 1.83 0.27
CA ALA A 117 12.55 1.97 0.35
C ALA A 117 13.15 0.89 1.25
N VAL A 118 14.33 0.41 0.87
CA VAL A 118 15.11 -0.53 1.64
C VAL A 118 16.31 0.18 2.23
N LEU A 119 16.52 -0.04 3.53
CA LEU A 119 17.63 0.50 4.30
C LEU A 119 18.52 -0.62 4.79
N ARG A 120 19.78 -0.30 5.05
CA ARG A 120 20.73 -1.21 5.71
C ARG A 120 21.26 -0.57 6.96
N ALA A 121 20.90 -1.09 8.13
CA ALA A 121 21.45 -0.69 9.41
C ALA A 121 22.80 -1.38 9.67
N ASP A 122 23.67 -0.69 10.39
CA ASP A 122 24.97 -1.20 10.80
C ASP A 122 24.81 -2.10 12.05
N ALA A 123 24.09 -3.21 11.88
CA ALA A 123 23.79 -4.15 12.96
C ALA A 123 23.51 -5.56 12.42
N THR A 124 23.71 -6.53 13.30
CA THR A 124 23.33 -7.94 13.11
C THR A 124 22.51 -8.41 14.31
N GLY A 125 21.84 -9.55 14.16
CA GLY A 125 21.02 -10.11 15.23
C GLY A 125 19.75 -9.29 15.50
N LEU A 126 19.26 -8.56 14.52
CA LEU A 126 17.95 -7.91 14.60
C LEU A 126 16.85 -8.96 14.52
N GLN A 127 15.73 -8.69 15.20
CA GLN A 127 14.55 -9.55 15.12
C GLN A 127 13.73 -9.16 13.89
N PRO A 128 13.65 -10.00 12.83
CA PRO A 128 12.84 -9.66 11.66
C PRO A 128 11.36 -9.91 11.92
N ALA A 129 10.51 -9.04 11.36
CA ALA A 129 9.08 -9.26 11.32
C ALA A 129 8.73 -10.39 10.33
N ARG A 130 7.69 -11.15 10.63
CA ARG A 130 7.13 -12.10 9.68
C ARG A 130 6.32 -11.34 8.63
N LEU A 131 6.70 -11.48 7.35
CA LEU A 131 5.94 -10.90 6.25
C LEU A 131 4.79 -11.84 5.87
N GLY A 132 3.58 -11.30 5.89
CA GLY A 132 2.35 -11.97 5.46
C GLY A 132 2.08 -11.79 3.96
N ASP A 133 0.83 -11.98 3.57
CA ASP A 133 0.34 -11.76 2.22
C ASP A 133 -0.96 -10.96 2.25
N ALA A 134 -0.94 -9.76 1.68
CA ALA A 134 -2.11 -8.90 1.57
C ALA A 134 -3.18 -9.45 0.62
N GLY A 135 -2.81 -10.36 -0.30
CA GLY A 135 -3.78 -11.03 -1.19
C GLY A 135 -4.79 -11.91 -0.45
N ALA A 136 -4.45 -12.35 0.77
CA ALA A 136 -5.33 -13.14 1.62
C ALA A 136 -6.24 -12.30 2.54
N LEU A 137 -6.11 -10.96 2.54
CA LEU A 137 -6.92 -10.08 3.38
C LEU A 137 -8.37 -10.02 2.92
N GLN A 138 -9.26 -9.80 3.88
CA GLN A 138 -10.69 -9.59 3.63
C GLN A 138 -11.13 -8.24 4.21
N VAL A 139 -12.05 -7.56 3.53
CA VAL A 139 -12.69 -6.35 4.06
C VAL A 139 -13.42 -6.69 5.36
N GLY A 140 -13.22 -5.86 6.39
CA GLY A 140 -13.71 -6.10 7.75
C GLY A 140 -12.73 -6.89 8.63
N GLN A 141 -11.65 -7.46 8.11
CA GLN A 141 -10.63 -8.16 8.89
C GLN A 141 -9.87 -7.20 9.80
N LEU A 142 -9.64 -7.61 11.06
CA LEU A 142 -8.84 -6.87 12.03
C LEU A 142 -7.40 -6.69 11.54
N VAL A 143 -6.90 -5.47 11.62
CA VAL A 143 -5.49 -5.12 11.38
C VAL A 143 -4.98 -4.20 12.49
N VAL A 144 -3.68 -4.29 12.75
CA VAL A 144 -2.98 -3.50 13.77
C VAL A 144 -1.87 -2.72 13.08
N ALA A 145 -1.93 -1.40 13.18
CA ALA A 145 -0.90 -0.52 12.68
C ALA A 145 0.10 -0.20 13.80
N ILE A 146 1.37 -0.42 13.54
CA ILE A 146 2.46 -0.20 14.48
C ILE A 146 3.49 0.73 13.84
N GLY A 147 3.79 1.81 14.54
CA GLY A 147 4.88 2.72 14.24
C GLY A 147 5.65 3.07 15.49
N ASN A 148 6.76 3.76 15.33
CA ASN A 148 7.57 4.23 16.45
C ASN A 148 7.97 5.71 16.25
N PRO A 149 6.98 6.66 16.32
CA PRO A 149 7.20 8.05 15.96
C PRO A 149 8.22 8.80 16.83
N HIS A 150 8.46 8.36 18.07
CA HIS A 150 9.30 9.08 19.03
C HIS A 150 10.45 8.24 19.60
N GLY A 151 10.58 6.98 19.23
CA GLY A 151 11.69 6.11 19.68
C GLY A 151 11.57 5.57 21.11
N TYR A 152 10.55 5.95 21.88
CA TYR A 152 10.41 5.57 23.29
C TYR A 152 9.35 4.51 23.55
N ALA A 153 8.30 4.51 22.76
CA ALA A 153 7.25 3.48 22.79
C ALA A 153 6.57 3.44 21.45
N GLY A 154 6.38 2.24 20.91
CA GLY A 154 5.65 2.07 19.67
C GLY A 154 4.24 2.66 19.77
N SER A 155 3.81 3.38 18.77
CA SER A 155 2.40 3.76 18.62
C SER A 155 1.66 2.58 18.01
N VAL A 156 0.66 2.08 18.73
CA VAL A 156 -0.19 0.96 18.31
C VAL A 156 -1.60 1.47 18.12
N THR A 157 -2.15 1.26 16.95
CA THR A 157 -3.56 1.50 16.66
C THR A 157 -4.14 0.28 15.97
N ALA A 158 -5.41 0.00 16.18
CA ALA A 158 -6.09 -1.12 15.56
C ALA A 158 -7.38 -0.66 14.89
N GLY A 159 -7.76 -1.36 13.86
CA GLY A 159 -8.93 -1.11 13.05
C GLY A 159 -9.19 -2.29 12.14
N VAL A 160 -9.92 -2.07 11.06
CA VAL A 160 -10.24 -3.11 10.07
C VAL A 160 -9.72 -2.74 8.68
N VAL A 161 -9.60 -3.72 7.83
CA VAL A 161 -9.44 -3.50 6.39
C VAL A 161 -10.73 -2.87 5.85
N SER A 162 -10.69 -1.61 5.45
CA SER A 162 -11.85 -0.87 4.94
C SER A 162 -12.06 -1.11 3.44
N ALA A 163 -10.98 -1.28 2.68
CA ALA A 163 -11.00 -1.61 1.26
C ALA A 163 -9.66 -2.18 0.79
N LEU A 164 -9.67 -2.86 -0.35
CA LEU A 164 -8.51 -3.44 -1.02
C LEU A 164 -8.49 -3.01 -2.50
N GLY A 165 -7.29 -3.02 -3.10
CA GLY A 165 -7.11 -2.82 -4.54
C GLY A 165 -7.42 -1.42 -5.04
N ARG A 166 -7.44 -0.41 -4.18
CA ARG A 166 -7.68 0.99 -4.58
C ARG A 166 -6.37 1.67 -4.96
N SER A 167 -6.44 2.53 -5.98
CA SER A 167 -5.37 3.46 -6.32
C SER A 167 -5.78 4.85 -5.86
N LEU A 168 -4.96 5.48 -5.04
CA LEU A 168 -5.29 6.76 -4.43
C LEU A 168 -4.17 7.78 -4.60
N PRO A 169 -4.49 9.04 -4.92
CA PRO A 169 -3.49 10.10 -4.96
C PRO A 169 -3.02 10.41 -3.54
N VAL A 170 -1.72 10.33 -3.32
CA VAL A 170 -1.08 10.73 -2.06
C VAL A 170 -0.10 11.87 -2.31
N GLY A 171 -0.04 12.81 -1.39
CA GLY A 171 0.83 13.99 -1.50
C GLY A 171 0.36 15.13 -0.62
N ARG A 172 1.15 16.21 -0.55
CA ARG A 172 0.73 17.43 0.16
C ARG A 172 -0.29 18.20 -0.67
N ARG A 173 -1.31 18.73 -0.01
CA ARG A 173 -2.29 19.64 -0.63
C ARG A 173 -1.55 20.83 -1.28
N GLY A 174 -1.67 20.97 -2.61
CA GLY A 174 -0.96 22.00 -3.39
C GLY A 174 0.47 21.65 -3.81
N GLY A 175 0.95 20.40 -3.54
CA GLY A 175 2.21 19.84 -4.03
C GLY A 175 2.01 18.77 -5.10
N PRO A 176 3.11 18.19 -5.64
CA PRO A 176 3.01 17.08 -6.57
C PRO A 176 2.31 15.91 -5.89
N GLN A 177 1.25 15.43 -6.52
CA GLN A 177 0.53 14.24 -6.11
C GLN A 177 1.12 13.04 -6.86
N ARG A 178 1.24 11.92 -6.16
CA ARG A 178 1.58 10.62 -6.77
C ARG A 178 0.42 9.66 -6.55
N MET A 179 0.18 8.78 -7.49
CA MET A 179 -0.73 7.65 -7.30
C MET A 179 0.01 6.55 -6.57
N VAL A 180 -0.55 6.07 -5.47
CA VAL A 180 -0.13 4.80 -4.86
C VAL A 180 -1.23 3.79 -5.17
N GLU A 181 -0.82 2.73 -5.84
CA GLU A 181 -1.73 1.74 -6.41
C GLU A 181 -1.91 0.55 -5.48
N ASN A 182 -3.03 -0.15 -5.65
CA ASN A 182 -3.34 -1.40 -4.97
C ASN A 182 -3.16 -1.34 -3.44
N VAL A 183 -3.52 -0.22 -2.81
CA VAL A 183 -3.34 -0.04 -1.37
C VAL A 183 -4.30 -0.85 -0.54
N VAL A 184 -3.87 -1.24 0.65
CA VAL A 184 -4.74 -1.63 1.76
C VAL A 184 -5.23 -0.37 2.44
N GLN A 185 -6.55 -0.15 2.43
CA GLN A 185 -7.17 0.92 3.17
C GLN A 185 -7.65 0.40 4.54
N THR A 186 -7.41 1.18 5.60
CA THR A 186 -7.82 0.85 6.96
C THR A 186 -8.31 2.09 7.71
N ASP A 187 -9.18 1.91 8.69
CA ASP A 187 -9.58 2.92 9.65
C ASP A 187 -8.70 2.93 10.91
N ALA A 188 -7.72 2.02 11.02
CA ALA A 188 -6.68 2.12 12.04
C ALA A 188 -6.00 3.50 11.93
N ALA A 189 -5.95 4.25 13.03
CA ALA A 189 -5.45 5.61 13.03
C ALA A 189 -3.96 5.67 12.68
N LEU A 190 -3.63 6.23 11.52
CA LEU A 190 -2.26 6.51 11.12
C LEU A 190 -1.92 7.96 11.46
N ASN A 191 -0.98 8.15 12.37
CA ASN A 191 -0.48 9.46 12.78
C ASN A 191 0.89 9.76 12.13
N PRO A 192 1.31 11.03 12.06
CA PRO A 192 2.66 11.40 11.64
C PRO A 192 3.71 10.61 12.42
N GLY A 193 4.65 9.99 11.69
CA GLY A 193 5.65 9.08 12.25
C GLY A 193 5.32 7.59 12.14
N ASN A 194 4.06 7.21 11.89
CA ASN A 194 3.72 5.82 11.60
C ASN A 194 4.06 5.41 10.16
N SER A 195 4.30 6.38 9.25
CA SER A 195 4.72 6.09 7.87
C SER A 195 6.00 5.26 7.85
N GLY A 196 6.02 4.20 7.05
CA GLY A 196 7.09 3.21 6.99
C GLY A 196 6.99 2.09 8.04
N GLY A 197 6.09 2.21 9.02
CA GLY A 197 5.80 1.19 10.02
C GLY A 197 4.94 0.03 9.47
N ALA A 198 4.64 -0.93 10.34
CA ALA A 198 3.92 -2.14 9.99
C ALA A 198 2.40 -1.96 10.02
N LEU A 199 1.70 -2.50 9.04
CA LEU A 199 0.31 -2.93 9.15
C LEU A 199 0.30 -4.45 9.26
N ALA A 200 -0.18 -4.99 10.38
CA ALA A 200 -0.17 -6.41 10.65
C ALA A 200 -1.57 -7.01 10.71
N ASP A 201 -1.69 -8.29 10.38
CA ASP A 201 -2.91 -9.07 10.64
C ASP A 201 -2.99 -9.52 12.11
N GLY A 202 -4.09 -10.14 12.51
CA GLY A 202 -4.31 -10.63 13.87
C GLY A 202 -3.35 -11.77 14.30
N ARG A 203 -2.52 -12.30 13.39
CA ARG A 203 -1.49 -13.30 13.66
C ARG A 203 -0.10 -12.66 13.83
N GLY A 204 0.00 -11.33 13.75
CA GLY A 204 1.25 -10.59 13.81
C GLY A 204 2.11 -10.73 12.54
N CYS A 205 1.51 -11.07 11.39
CA CYS A 205 2.22 -11.03 10.13
C CYS A 205 2.03 -9.64 9.48
N VAL A 206 3.12 -9.04 9.03
CA VAL A 206 3.09 -7.73 8.36
C VAL A 206 2.51 -7.91 6.96
N VAL A 207 1.33 -7.36 6.75
CA VAL A 207 0.59 -7.42 5.48
C VAL A 207 0.67 -6.12 4.68
N GLY A 208 1.24 -5.06 5.27
CA GLY A 208 1.44 -3.79 4.60
C GLY A 208 2.47 -2.90 5.29
N VAL A 209 2.97 -1.91 4.55
CA VAL A 209 3.81 -0.82 5.05
C VAL A 209 2.97 0.45 5.09
N ASN A 210 2.78 1.01 6.28
CA ASN A 210 1.98 2.22 6.47
C ASN A 210 2.57 3.39 5.66
N THR A 211 1.78 4.06 4.84
CA THR A 211 2.30 5.09 3.95
C THR A 211 1.70 6.48 4.17
N ALA A 212 0.41 6.63 4.11
CA ALA A 212 -0.22 7.94 4.09
C ALA A 212 -1.58 7.94 4.80
N VAL A 213 -2.09 9.15 5.02
CA VAL A 213 -3.47 9.41 5.40
C VAL A 213 -4.12 10.18 4.26
N ALA A 214 -5.15 9.61 3.64
CA ALA A 214 -5.90 10.24 2.54
C ALA A 214 -7.06 11.12 3.05
N GLY A 215 -7.20 11.27 4.38
CA GLY A 215 -8.27 12.02 5.05
C GLY A 215 -8.52 11.48 6.46
N ILE A 216 -9.49 12.04 7.17
CA ILE A 216 -9.86 11.56 8.51
C ILE A 216 -10.39 10.13 8.40
N GLY A 217 -9.79 9.18 9.15
CA GLY A 217 -10.20 7.77 9.15
C GLY A 217 -9.82 6.98 7.89
N LEU A 218 -8.91 7.48 7.06
CA LEU A 218 -8.46 6.83 5.83
C LEU A 218 -6.95 6.58 5.88
N GLY A 219 -6.54 5.58 6.64
CA GLY A 219 -5.18 5.06 6.64
C GLY A 219 -4.91 4.22 5.39
N LEU A 220 -3.72 4.38 4.81
CA LEU A 220 -3.27 3.64 3.64
C LEU A 220 -1.97 2.90 3.93
N ALA A 221 -1.87 1.66 3.44
CA ALA A 221 -0.64 0.89 3.50
C ALA A 221 -0.33 0.26 2.13
N VAL A 222 0.94 0.26 1.75
CA VAL A 222 1.43 -0.47 0.59
C VAL A 222 1.39 -1.96 0.94
N PRO A 223 0.68 -2.81 0.16
CA PRO A 223 0.51 -4.22 0.50
C PRO A 223 1.82 -5.00 0.42
N ILE A 224 1.98 -6.00 1.27
CA ILE A 224 2.99 -7.05 1.09
C ILE A 224 2.35 -8.15 0.25
N ASN A 225 2.79 -8.29 -0.98
CA ASN A 225 2.37 -9.32 -1.95
C ASN A 225 3.54 -9.67 -2.87
N ASP A 226 3.34 -10.53 -3.85
CA ASP A 226 4.41 -10.96 -4.76
C ASP A 226 5.03 -9.80 -5.53
N ALA A 227 4.23 -8.84 -6.02
CA ALA A 227 4.74 -7.68 -6.75
C ALA A 227 5.65 -6.81 -5.87
N THR A 228 5.23 -6.50 -4.65
CA THR A 228 6.03 -5.70 -3.72
C THR A 228 7.25 -6.45 -3.19
N ARG A 229 7.19 -7.78 -3.08
CA ARG A 229 8.36 -8.63 -2.76
C ARG A 229 9.42 -8.55 -3.85
N LEU A 230 9.03 -8.56 -5.13
CA LEU A 230 9.95 -8.37 -6.26
C LEU A 230 10.58 -6.98 -6.25
N ILE A 231 9.81 -5.92 -5.92
CA ILE A 231 10.32 -4.56 -5.74
C ILE A 231 11.38 -4.53 -4.63
N VAL A 232 11.07 -5.10 -3.45
CA VAL A 232 12.01 -5.16 -2.32
C VAL A 232 13.28 -5.91 -2.70
N ALA A 233 13.18 -7.05 -3.40
CA ALA A 233 14.32 -7.81 -3.88
C ALA A 233 15.20 -6.99 -4.86
N ALA A 234 14.59 -6.27 -5.82
CA ALA A 234 15.30 -5.39 -6.74
C ALA A 234 16.01 -4.24 -6.00
N LEU A 235 15.35 -3.62 -5.01
CA LEU A 235 15.96 -2.58 -4.18
C LEU A 235 17.13 -3.12 -3.35
N MET A 236 17.06 -4.35 -2.85
CA MET A 236 18.15 -4.97 -2.09
C MET A 236 19.35 -5.31 -2.97
N HIS A 237 19.12 -5.80 -4.20
CA HIS A 237 20.15 -6.27 -5.11
C HIS A 237 20.75 -5.14 -5.96
N ASP A 238 19.88 -4.33 -6.62
CA ASP A 238 20.28 -3.35 -7.64
C ASP A 238 20.21 -1.92 -7.12
N GLY A 239 19.66 -1.68 -5.93
CA GLY A 239 19.45 -0.35 -5.36
C GLY A 239 18.34 0.46 -6.04
N ARG A 240 17.72 -0.07 -7.08
CA ARG A 240 16.64 0.58 -7.85
C ARG A 240 15.69 -0.43 -8.47
N VAL A 241 14.50 0.04 -8.79
CA VAL A 241 13.53 -0.72 -9.58
C VAL A 241 13.59 -0.20 -11.02
N ARG A 242 13.94 -1.07 -11.95
CA ARG A 242 13.91 -0.73 -13.38
C ARG A 242 12.50 -0.90 -13.92
N ARG A 243 12.01 0.08 -14.65
CA ARG A 243 10.69 0.04 -15.30
C ARG A 243 10.79 0.49 -16.74
N ALA A 244 9.93 -0.10 -17.56
CA ALA A 244 9.74 0.35 -18.92
C ALA A 244 8.87 1.62 -18.95
N LEU A 245 9.14 2.50 -19.90
CA LEU A 245 8.41 3.75 -20.15
C LEU A 245 7.90 3.77 -21.58
N LEU A 246 6.60 4.04 -21.76
CA LEU A 246 6.02 4.35 -23.06
C LEU A 246 6.07 5.84 -23.39
N GLY A 247 5.98 6.70 -22.37
CA GLY A 247 5.92 8.15 -22.55
C GLY A 247 4.53 8.62 -22.97
N VAL A 248 3.50 8.19 -22.21
CA VAL A 248 2.10 8.58 -22.43
C VAL A 248 1.45 8.98 -21.11
N ALA A 249 0.54 9.96 -21.16
CA ALA A 249 -0.47 10.18 -20.12
C ALA A 249 -1.77 9.55 -20.61
N VAL A 250 -2.39 8.73 -19.77
CA VAL A 250 -3.62 7.99 -20.13
C VAL A 250 -4.70 8.17 -19.06
N GLY A 251 -5.96 8.03 -19.47
CA GLY A 251 -7.12 8.02 -18.59
C GLY A 251 -8.16 6.99 -19.03
N PRO A 252 -9.01 6.51 -18.10
CA PRO A 252 -10.07 5.57 -18.47
C PRO A 252 -11.10 6.25 -19.36
N ARG A 253 -11.54 5.58 -20.44
CA ARG A 253 -12.60 6.05 -21.34
C ARG A 253 -13.43 4.88 -21.84
N PRO A 254 -14.78 5.00 -21.86
CA PRO A 254 -15.65 4.01 -22.47
C PRO A 254 -15.35 3.81 -23.95
N LEU A 255 -15.33 2.56 -24.40
CA LEU A 255 -15.14 2.21 -25.80
C LEU A 255 -16.41 2.52 -26.63
N PRO A 256 -16.26 2.89 -27.91
CA PRO A 256 -17.40 3.00 -28.82
C PRO A 256 -18.22 1.70 -28.82
N PRO A 257 -19.58 1.74 -28.83
CA PRO A 257 -20.42 0.55 -28.65
C PRO A 257 -20.11 -0.62 -29.58
N ARG A 258 -19.80 -0.34 -30.84
CA ARG A 258 -19.43 -1.38 -31.83
C ARG A 258 -18.10 -2.04 -31.49
N VAL A 259 -17.12 -1.28 -30.98
CA VAL A 259 -15.80 -1.78 -30.58
C VAL A 259 -15.95 -2.57 -29.28
N ALA A 260 -16.69 -2.04 -28.30
CA ALA A 260 -16.99 -2.69 -27.04
C ALA A 260 -17.61 -4.08 -27.26
N ALA A 261 -18.61 -4.18 -28.15
CA ALA A 261 -19.24 -5.45 -28.49
C ALA A 261 -18.25 -6.44 -29.14
N ARG A 262 -17.37 -5.96 -30.06
CA ARG A 262 -16.36 -6.78 -30.72
C ARG A 262 -15.29 -7.31 -29.79
N LEU A 263 -14.82 -6.47 -28.87
CA LEU A 263 -13.75 -6.80 -27.90
C LEU A 263 -14.27 -7.45 -26.62
N GLY A 264 -15.58 -7.49 -26.39
CA GLY A 264 -16.19 -7.99 -25.15
C GLY A 264 -15.84 -7.18 -23.89
N ARG A 265 -15.54 -5.88 -24.06
CA ARG A 265 -15.12 -4.96 -22.99
C ARG A 265 -15.82 -3.63 -23.10
N ARG A 266 -15.94 -2.93 -21.94
CA ARG A 266 -16.62 -1.62 -21.89
C ARG A 266 -15.67 -0.45 -22.00
N ASP A 267 -14.45 -0.58 -21.43
CA ASP A 267 -13.52 0.51 -21.22
C ASP A 267 -12.17 0.23 -21.87
N GLY A 268 -11.43 1.31 -22.16
CA GLY A 268 -10.05 1.34 -22.62
C GLY A 268 -9.33 2.55 -22.02
N LEU A 269 -8.07 2.75 -22.38
CA LEU A 269 -7.25 3.86 -21.92
C LEU A 269 -7.12 4.91 -23.03
N GLU A 270 -7.75 6.07 -22.83
CA GLU A 270 -7.53 7.21 -23.71
C GLU A 270 -6.13 7.77 -23.54
N VAL A 271 -5.44 7.96 -24.63
CA VAL A 271 -4.18 8.71 -24.67
C VAL A 271 -4.51 10.20 -24.61
N ILE A 272 -4.20 10.82 -23.47
CA ILE A 272 -4.40 12.25 -23.22
C ILE A 272 -3.23 13.04 -23.82
N GLU A 273 -2.01 12.55 -23.58
CA GLU A 273 -0.79 13.21 -24.02
C GLU A 273 0.26 12.17 -24.41
N VAL A 274 1.08 12.48 -25.40
CA VAL A 274 2.23 11.68 -25.82
C VAL A 274 3.49 12.53 -25.69
N VAL A 275 4.47 12.02 -24.95
CA VAL A 275 5.77 12.69 -24.76
C VAL A 275 6.50 12.77 -26.08
N GLU A 276 6.83 13.97 -26.52
CA GLU A 276 7.56 14.20 -27.78
C GLU A 276 8.89 13.46 -27.79
N GLY A 277 9.20 12.78 -28.93
CA GLY A 277 10.41 11.96 -29.06
C GLY A 277 10.42 10.70 -28.17
N GLY A 278 9.37 10.45 -27.37
CA GLY A 278 9.22 9.26 -26.55
C GLY A 278 8.94 7.99 -27.35
N PRO A 279 8.97 6.81 -26.71
CA PRO A 279 8.68 5.53 -27.36
C PRO A 279 7.34 5.50 -28.08
N ALA A 280 6.26 5.95 -27.43
CA ALA A 280 4.93 6.00 -27.99
C ALA A 280 4.83 6.94 -29.20
N ALA A 281 5.49 8.12 -29.15
CA ALA A 281 5.53 9.04 -30.29
C ALA A 281 6.21 8.40 -31.49
N ARG A 282 7.35 7.71 -31.26
CA ARG A 282 8.07 6.99 -32.33
C ARG A 282 7.25 5.84 -32.94
N ALA A 283 6.43 5.19 -32.14
CA ALA A 283 5.50 4.16 -32.59
C ALA A 283 4.27 4.71 -33.34
N GLY A 284 4.10 6.04 -33.39
CA GLY A 284 2.98 6.70 -34.06
C GLY A 284 1.68 6.72 -33.25
N LEU A 285 1.75 6.54 -31.93
CA LEU A 285 0.64 6.75 -31.02
C LEU A 285 0.31 8.26 -30.96
N ARG A 286 -0.96 8.58 -30.82
CA ARG A 286 -1.46 9.97 -30.85
C ARG A 286 -2.44 10.21 -29.69
N ALA A 287 -2.64 11.46 -29.33
CA ALA A 287 -3.75 11.82 -28.47
C ALA A 287 -5.09 11.34 -29.07
N GLU A 288 -6.04 11.03 -28.21
CA GLU A 288 -7.37 10.46 -28.52
C GLU A 288 -7.37 8.97 -29.00
N ASP A 289 -6.21 8.33 -29.18
CA ASP A 289 -6.17 6.87 -29.33
C ASP A 289 -6.69 6.21 -28.04
N LEU A 290 -7.39 5.09 -28.19
CA LEU A 290 -7.78 4.27 -27.04
C LEU A 290 -6.91 3.01 -27.01
N ILE A 291 -6.03 2.89 -26.03
CA ILE A 291 -5.25 1.67 -25.82
C ILE A 291 -6.16 0.61 -25.21
N VAL A 292 -6.21 -0.56 -25.82
CA VAL A 292 -7.08 -1.66 -25.41
C VAL A 292 -6.31 -2.95 -25.09
N GLY A 293 -5.04 -3.06 -25.47
CA GLY A 293 -4.22 -4.23 -25.19
C GLY A 293 -2.73 -3.97 -25.36
N LEU A 294 -1.92 -4.80 -24.71
CA LEU A 294 -0.47 -4.86 -24.86
C LEU A 294 -0.01 -6.31 -24.88
N ASP A 295 0.69 -6.74 -25.93
CA ASP A 295 1.13 -8.13 -26.16
C ASP A 295 0.02 -9.15 -25.89
N GLY A 296 -1.19 -8.92 -26.45
CA GLY A 296 -2.36 -9.77 -26.25
C GLY A 296 -3.01 -9.68 -24.88
N THR A 297 -2.41 -8.97 -23.92
CA THR A 297 -3.00 -8.74 -22.59
C THR A 297 -3.96 -7.57 -22.62
N PRO A 298 -5.24 -7.77 -22.27
CA PRO A 298 -6.24 -6.72 -22.22
C PRO A 298 -5.89 -5.64 -21.19
N LEU A 299 -6.12 -4.37 -21.54
CA LEU A 299 -5.97 -3.22 -20.65
C LEU A 299 -7.33 -2.57 -20.41
N ALA A 300 -7.72 -2.43 -19.15
CA ALA A 300 -8.95 -1.74 -18.74
C ALA A 300 -8.65 -0.47 -17.92
N GLY A 301 -7.50 -0.40 -17.26
CA GLY A 301 -7.08 0.71 -16.43
C GLY A 301 -5.60 1.07 -16.60
N ALA A 302 -5.22 2.27 -16.18
CA ALA A 302 -3.82 2.72 -16.19
C ALA A 302 -2.93 1.79 -15.35
N ASP A 303 -3.50 1.20 -14.29
CA ASP A 303 -2.85 0.23 -13.41
C ASP A 303 -2.43 -1.04 -14.16
N ASP A 304 -3.23 -1.49 -15.14
CA ASP A 304 -2.89 -2.64 -15.98
C ASP A 304 -1.65 -2.34 -16.82
N LEU A 305 -1.64 -1.17 -17.45
CA LEU A 305 -0.50 -0.73 -18.24
C LEU A 305 0.76 -0.60 -17.37
N GLN A 306 0.65 0.01 -16.20
CA GLN A 306 1.78 0.20 -15.29
C GLN A 306 2.34 -1.14 -14.78
N ARG A 307 1.49 -2.13 -14.46
CA ARG A 307 1.92 -3.47 -14.06
C ARG A 307 2.72 -4.20 -15.14
N LEU A 308 2.38 -3.97 -16.41
CA LEU A 308 3.08 -4.56 -17.55
C LEU A 308 4.39 -3.84 -17.89
N MET A 309 4.63 -2.62 -17.40
CA MET A 309 5.85 -1.86 -17.70
C MET A 309 7.03 -2.29 -16.81
N THR A 310 7.38 -3.56 -16.87
CA THR A 310 8.47 -4.18 -16.11
C THR A 310 9.84 -4.01 -16.79
N ALA A 311 10.92 -4.33 -16.08
CA ALA A 311 12.29 -4.23 -16.59
C ALA A 311 12.53 -5.09 -17.83
N GLU A 312 11.86 -6.23 -17.94
CA GLU A 312 12.01 -7.17 -19.07
C GLU A 312 11.49 -6.63 -20.41
N HIS A 313 10.66 -5.59 -20.37
CA HIS A 313 10.10 -4.93 -21.55
C HIS A 313 10.97 -3.76 -22.06
N ILE A 314 12.00 -3.36 -21.32
CA ILE A 314 12.90 -2.28 -21.73
C ILE A 314 13.67 -2.68 -22.99
N GLY A 315 13.52 -1.87 -24.05
CA GLY A 315 14.20 -2.10 -25.34
C GLY A 315 13.64 -3.25 -26.17
N ARG A 316 12.56 -3.92 -25.71
CA ARG A 316 11.92 -5.03 -26.39
C ARG A 316 10.70 -4.53 -27.19
N PRO A 317 10.54 -4.90 -28.45
CA PRO A 317 9.34 -4.57 -29.20
C PRO A 317 8.10 -5.23 -28.57
N LEU A 318 7.07 -4.44 -28.31
CA LEU A 318 5.76 -4.87 -27.81
C LEU A 318 4.69 -4.51 -28.82
N GLU A 319 3.65 -5.33 -28.91
CA GLU A 319 2.49 -5.07 -29.72
C GLU A 319 1.43 -4.30 -28.91
N LEU A 320 1.18 -3.05 -29.29
CA LEU A 320 0.18 -2.20 -28.66
C LEU A 320 -1.11 -2.21 -29.49
N GLU A 321 -2.18 -2.76 -28.94
CA GLU A 321 -3.52 -2.71 -29.56
C GLU A 321 -4.20 -1.40 -29.22
N ILE A 322 -4.61 -0.65 -30.24
CA ILE A 322 -5.31 0.63 -30.09
C ILE A 322 -6.61 0.66 -30.89
N VAL A 323 -7.52 1.54 -30.50
CA VAL A 323 -8.66 1.95 -31.30
C VAL A 323 -8.45 3.38 -31.76
N ARG A 324 -8.42 3.59 -33.08
CA ARG A 324 -8.31 4.90 -33.71
C ARG A 324 -9.42 5.01 -34.76
N GLU A 325 -10.23 6.06 -34.68
CA GLU A 325 -11.35 6.28 -35.62
C GLU A 325 -12.33 5.09 -35.69
N GLY A 326 -12.56 4.43 -34.53
CA GLY A 326 -13.44 3.27 -34.44
C GLY A 326 -12.88 1.96 -34.97
N GLN A 327 -11.63 1.93 -35.45
CA GLN A 327 -10.94 0.75 -35.95
C GLN A 327 -9.86 0.29 -34.97
N VAL A 328 -9.78 -1.02 -34.71
CA VAL A 328 -8.70 -1.62 -33.98
C VAL A 328 -7.47 -1.70 -34.87
N ARG A 329 -6.34 -1.22 -34.37
CA ARG A 329 -5.02 -1.23 -35.03
C ARG A 329 -3.97 -1.75 -34.09
N SER A 330 -2.89 -2.31 -34.62
CA SER A 330 -1.72 -2.70 -33.88
C SER A 330 -0.57 -1.76 -34.20
N LEU A 331 0.19 -1.35 -33.17
CA LEU A 331 1.40 -0.55 -33.30
C LEU A 331 2.53 -1.29 -32.57
N ALA A 332 3.70 -1.40 -33.22
CA ALA A 332 4.89 -1.89 -32.56
C ALA A 332 5.55 -0.73 -31.77
N VAL A 333 5.67 -0.88 -30.48
CA VAL A 333 6.32 0.08 -29.58
C VAL A 333 7.53 -0.54 -28.91
N VAL A 334 8.64 0.19 -28.80
CA VAL A 334 9.84 -0.23 -28.07
C VAL A 334 9.99 0.67 -26.84
N PRO A 335 9.59 0.19 -25.64
CA PRO A 335 9.70 0.99 -24.43
C PRO A 335 11.15 1.35 -24.10
N ALA A 336 11.34 2.55 -23.55
CA ALA A 336 12.63 2.96 -22.96
C ALA A 336 12.68 2.61 -21.48
N GLU A 337 13.85 2.74 -20.84
CA GLU A 337 13.95 2.69 -19.39
C GLU A 337 13.42 4.01 -18.80
N LEU A 338 12.58 3.90 -17.76
CA LEU A 338 12.16 5.05 -16.97
C LEU A 338 13.35 5.54 -16.15
N GLU A 339 13.88 6.71 -16.47
CA GLU A 339 14.89 7.37 -15.65
C GLU A 339 14.27 7.90 -14.35
N ALA A 340 14.87 7.55 -13.19
CA ALA A 340 14.36 7.84 -11.85
C ALA A 340 14.78 9.23 -11.36
#